data_41def586cdeb807cc84b96462c5a4231
#
_entry.id   41def586cdeb807cc84b96462c5a4231
#
_cell.length_a   1.000
_cell.length_b   1.000
_cell.length_c   1.000
_cell.angle_alpha   90.00
_cell.angle_beta   90.00
_cell.angle_gamma   90.00
#
_symmetry.space_group_name_H-M   'P 1'
#
loop_
_entity.id
_entity.type
_entity.pdbx_description
1 polymer ?
#
loop_
_entity_poly.entity_id
_entity_poly.type
_entity_poly.pdbx_seq_one_letter_code
_entity_poly.pdbx_strand_id
1 'polypeptide(L)'
;MKLKDLFKKKEVTTVYEKIVKTTLEVEDAEKEEKEEKKEKDALGKVAPKAIGVLDMVIAFDTTGSMAAYIDAVRREVSELIPRLFKDNDNLRLGIVAFGDYCDMNNAQDFGNAYQCLMPTERENDIIKFVRETKDTSGGDGDEFYELVIKKIVEETPWREDSTRAILLISDAEPHPLGYTYKDYVVGNQIDWRKEAQKAADMKIKIDTVT
;
A
#
# COMPACT_ATOMS: atom_id res chain seq x y z
N MET A 1 -3.65 13.50 9.15
CA MET A 1 -2.24 13.92 9.38
C MET A 1 -1.77 14.53 8.07
N LYS A 2 -1.20 15.73 8.07
CA LYS A 2 -0.84 16.38 6.79
C LYS A 2 0.49 15.82 6.28
N LEU A 3 0.62 15.63 4.96
CA LEU A 3 1.82 15.07 4.30
C LEU A 3 3.14 15.70 4.81
N LYS A 4 3.14 17.04 5.04
CA LYS A 4 4.29 17.75 5.60
C LYS A 4 4.71 17.33 7.02
N ASP A 5 3.86 16.58 7.71
CA ASP A 5 4.12 16.09 9.06
C ASP A 5 4.77 14.70 9.02
N LEU A 6 4.59 13.95 7.91
CA LEU A 6 5.24 12.66 7.62
C LEU A 6 6.73 12.78 7.38
N PHE A 7 7.16 13.92 6.83
CA PHE A 7 8.57 14.14 6.48
C PHE A 7 9.46 14.50 7.66
N LYS A 8 8.90 14.57 8.86
CA LYS A 8 9.72 14.53 10.07
C LYS A 8 10.04 13.06 10.33
N LYS A 9 11.33 12.71 10.24
CA LYS A 9 11.92 11.35 10.40
C LYS A 9 11.27 10.47 11.50
N LYS A 10 10.55 11.11 12.44
CA LYS A 10 9.82 10.50 13.54
C LYS A 10 8.46 9.89 13.13
N GLU A 11 7.87 10.29 12.00
CA GLU A 11 6.48 9.96 11.63
C GLU A 11 6.38 8.80 10.65
N VAL A 12 7.33 8.66 9.72
CA VAL A 12 7.46 7.44 8.88
C VAL A 12 7.72 6.23 9.79
N THR A 13 8.57 6.41 10.81
CA THR A 13 8.79 5.39 11.85
C THR A 13 7.50 5.08 12.60
N THR A 14 6.66 6.08 12.93
CA THR A 14 5.39 5.89 13.64
C THR A 14 4.34 5.18 12.77
N VAL A 15 4.28 5.47 11.46
CA VAL A 15 3.39 4.74 10.52
C VAL A 15 3.84 3.29 10.37
N TYR A 16 5.15 3.06 10.25
CA TYR A 16 5.73 1.73 10.25
C TYR A 16 5.41 0.95 11.53
N GLU A 17 5.69 1.54 12.71
CA GLU A 17 5.38 0.94 14.01
C GLU A 17 3.89 0.65 14.15
N LYS A 18 3.03 1.53 13.65
CA LYS A 18 1.57 1.32 13.64
C LYS A 18 1.17 0.16 12.73
N ILE A 19 1.74 0.03 11.53
CA ILE A 19 1.48 -1.09 10.62
C ILE A 19 1.95 -2.40 11.26
N VAL A 20 3.19 -2.45 11.76
CA VAL A 20 3.74 -3.64 12.42
C VAL A 20 2.93 -4.00 13.66
N LYS A 21 2.59 -3.03 14.50
CA LYS A 21 1.78 -3.26 15.70
C LYS A 21 0.39 -3.77 15.37
N THR A 22 -0.29 -3.20 14.37
CA THR A 22 -1.62 -3.66 13.97
C THR A 22 -1.57 -5.04 13.31
N THR A 23 -0.50 -5.36 12.58
CA THR A 23 -0.26 -6.72 12.04
C THR A 23 -0.12 -7.72 13.18
N LEU A 24 0.63 -7.38 14.24
CA LEU A 24 0.80 -8.20 15.43
C LEU A 24 -0.51 -8.35 16.22
N GLU A 25 -1.32 -7.29 16.37
CA GLU A 25 -2.60 -7.31 17.08
C GLU A 25 -3.65 -8.20 16.39
N VAL A 26 -3.67 -8.25 15.06
CA VAL A 26 -4.55 -9.16 14.30
C VAL A 26 -4.14 -10.62 14.51
N GLU A 27 -2.83 -10.91 14.50
CA GLU A 27 -2.33 -12.25 14.80
C GLU A 27 -2.59 -12.68 16.25
N ASP A 28 -2.58 -11.73 17.20
CA ASP A 28 -2.88 -12.00 18.60
C ASP A 28 -4.36 -12.30 18.83
N ALA A 29 -5.27 -11.57 18.18
CA ALA A 29 -6.70 -11.83 18.24
C ALA A 29 -7.08 -13.22 17.67
N GLU A 30 -6.48 -13.60 16.53
CA GLU A 30 -6.69 -14.95 15.94
C GLU A 30 -6.07 -16.09 16.78
N LYS A 31 -5.06 -15.79 17.63
CA LYS A 31 -4.44 -16.75 18.54
C LYS A 31 -5.19 -16.88 19.85
N GLU A 32 -5.74 -15.81 20.41
CA GLU A 32 -6.57 -15.87 21.61
C GLU A 32 -7.76 -16.80 21.39
N GLU A 33 -8.41 -16.77 20.22
CA GLU A 33 -9.47 -17.72 19.86
C GLU A 33 -9.00 -19.18 19.77
N LYS A 34 -7.71 -19.41 19.44
CA LYS A 34 -7.10 -20.75 19.38
C LYS A 34 -6.45 -21.19 20.70
N GLU A 35 -6.00 -20.26 21.54
CA GLU A 35 -5.32 -20.54 22.80
C GLU A 35 -6.29 -20.80 23.96
N GLU A 36 -7.48 -20.21 23.98
CA GLU A 36 -8.54 -20.67 24.94
C GLU A 36 -8.82 -22.18 24.85
N LYS A 37 -8.43 -22.81 23.76
CA LYS A 37 -8.53 -24.25 23.55
C LYS A 37 -7.28 -25.06 23.95
N LYS A 38 -6.14 -24.41 24.26
CA LYS A 38 -4.85 -25.09 24.52
C LYS A 38 -4.17 -24.78 25.86
N GLU A 39 -4.71 -23.88 26.65
CA GLU A 39 -4.07 -23.39 27.90
C GLU A 39 -4.18 -24.36 29.09
N LYS A 40 -4.07 -25.64 28.86
CA LYS A 40 -3.95 -26.62 29.97
C LYS A 40 -2.61 -27.34 30.05
N ASP A 41 -1.67 -27.14 29.13
CA ASP A 41 -0.36 -27.77 29.22
C ASP A 41 0.79 -26.90 28.72
N ALA A 42 1.74 -26.62 29.61
CA ALA A 42 3.14 -26.22 29.38
C ALA A 42 3.55 -24.76 29.54
N LEU A 43 4.00 -24.45 30.73
CA LEU A 43 4.95 -23.40 31.07
C LEU A 43 6.29 -23.60 30.35
N GLY A 44 6.71 -22.66 29.43
CA GLY A 44 8.03 -22.75 28.82
C GLY A 44 8.38 -21.63 27.87
N LYS A 45 9.28 -20.75 28.29
CA LYS A 45 10.15 -19.81 27.52
C LYS A 45 9.56 -19.15 26.27
N VAL A 46 9.19 -17.89 26.39
CA VAL A 46 8.82 -16.99 25.27
C VAL A 46 10.09 -16.71 24.44
N ALA A 47 10.19 -17.35 23.28
CA ALA A 47 11.07 -16.90 22.20
C ALA A 47 10.47 -15.63 21.56
N PRO A 48 11.27 -14.71 20.98
CA PRO A 48 10.71 -13.61 20.23
C PRO A 48 9.80 -14.15 19.12
N LYS A 49 8.55 -13.65 19.07
CA LYS A 49 7.52 -14.10 18.14
C LYS A 49 7.98 -13.80 16.72
N ALA A 50 8.16 -14.82 15.90
CA ALA A 50 8.44 -14.62 14.49
C ALA A 50 7.24 -13.87 13.87
N ILE A 51 7.50 -12.75 13.22
CA ILE A 51 6.49 -12.07 12.40
C ILE A 51 6.06 -13.05 11.31
N GLY A 52 4.76 -13.25 11.14
CA GLY A 52 4.21 -14.20 10.17
C GLY A 52 4.54 -13.81 8.71
N VAL A 53 3.97 -14.54 7.78
CA VAL A 53 4.10 -14.24 6.34
C VAL A 53 3.38 -12.94 6.03
N LEU A 54 4.08 -11.94 5.45
CA LEU A 54 3.54 -10.62 5.16
C LEU A 54 3.66 -10.28 3.67
N ASP A 55 2.54 -9.96 3.05
CA ASP A 55 2.47 -9.33 1.73
C ASP A 55 2.02 -7.88 1.88
N MET A 56 2.82 -6.95 1.42
CA MET A 56 2.53 -5.52 1.50
C MET A 56 2.65 -4.87 0.13
N VAL A 57 1.80 -3.89 -0.16
CA VAL A 57 1.94 -2.98 -1.29
C VAL A 57 1.99 -1.54 -0.76
N ILE A 58 3.03 -0.80 -1.12
CA ILE A 58 3.10 0.64 -0.90
C ILE A 58 2.71 1.32 -2.20
N ALA A 59 1.62 2.09 -2.16
CA ALA A 59 1.16 2.89 -3.29
C ALA A 59 1.37 4.38 -2.98
N PHE A 60 2.01 5.12 -3.88
CA PHE A 60 2.24 6.54 -3.70
C PHE A 60 1.92 7.34 -4.96
N ASP A 61 1.34 8.48 -4.73
CA ASP A 61 0.96 9.47 -5.71
C ASP A 61 2.19 10.17 -6.30
N THR A 62 2.20 10.38 -7.62
CA THR A 62 3.27 11.05 -8.36
C THR A 62 2.79 12.28 -9.12
N THR A 63 1.57 12.76 -8.83
CA THR A 63 0.96 13.92 -9.52
C THR A 63 1.61 15.25 -9.15
N GLY A 64 1.21 16.30 -9.86
CA GLY A 64 1.81 17.62 -9.73
C GLY A 64 1.68 18.24 -8.34
N SER A 65 0.61 17.94 -7.59
CA SER A 65 0.43 18.36 -6.19
C SER A 65 1.53 17.80 -5.28
N MET A 66 2.00 16.58 -5.59
CA MET A 66 3.09 15.89 -4.89
C MET A 66 4.49 16.38 -5.30
N ALA A 67 4.64 17.20 -6.34
CA ALA A 67 5.96 17.57 -6.91
C ALA A 67 6.96 18.12 -5.89
N ALA A 68 6.50 18.84 -4.86
CA ALA A 68 7.35 19.33 -3.79
C ALA A 68 7.80 18.26 -2.79
N TYR A 69 7.16 17.08 -2.81
CA TYR A 69 7.33 16.03 -1.80
C TYR A 69 7.82 14.71 -2.39
N ILE A 70 7.68 14.49 -3.70
CA ILE A 70 7.92 13.19 -4.34
C ILE A 70 9.33 12.65 -4.11
N ASP A 71 10.36 13.50 -4.17
CA ASP A 71 11.73 13.08 -3.89
C ASP A 71 11.92 12.70 -2.41
N ALA A 72 11.20 13.37 -1.50
CA ALA A 72 11.19 12.98 -0.10
C ALA A 72 10.47 11.65 0.11
N VAL A 73 9.31 11.43 -0.55
CA VAL A 73 8.60 10.15 -0.53
C VAL A 73 9.51 9.03 -1.03
N ARG A 74 10.13 9.20 -2.20
CA ARG A 74 11.05 8.20 -2.77
C ARG A 74 12.20 7.88 -1.84
N ARG A 75 12.80 8.89 -1.20
CA ARG A 75 13.89 8.70 -0.24
C ARG A 75 13.39 7.95 0.99
N GLU A 76 12.32 8.41 1.62
CA GLU A 76 11.79 7.81 2.86
C GLU A 76 11.32 6.37 2.63
N VAL A 77 10.64 6.09 1.50
CA VAL A 77 10.26 4.73 1.12
C VAL A 77 11.52 3.87 0.90
N SER A 78 12.55 4.41 0.21
CA SER A 78 13.81 3.67 0.01
C SER A 78 14.57 3.40 1.32
N GLU A 79 14.47 4.28 2.33
CA GLU A 79 15.06 4.08 3.66
C GLU A 79 14.23 3.11 4.53
N LEU A 80 12.92 3.04 4.29
CA LEU A 80 12.01 2.15 5.00
C LEU A 80 12.20 0.69 4.58
N ILE A 81 12.41 0.43 3.29
CA ILE A 81 12.50 -0.92 2.72
C ILE A 81 13.50 -1.81 3.47
N PRO A 82 14.78 -1.41 3.69
CA PRO A 82 15.73 -2.24 4.43
C PRO A 82 15.31 -2.59 5.85
N ARG A 83 14.55 -1.69 6.50
CA ARG A 83 14.05 -1.94 7.86
C ARG A 83 12.93 -2.97 7.84
N LEU A 84 12.00 -2.86 6.89
CA LEU A 84 10.91 -3.83 6.71
C LEU A 84 11.46 -5.24 6.51
N PHE A 85 12.46 -5.39 5.63
CA PHE A 85 13.10 -6.70 5.36
C PHE A 85 13.94 -7.20 6.54
N LYS A 86 14.56 -6.31 7.32
CA LYS A 86 15.28 -6.69 8.53
C LYS A 86 14.36 -7.21 9.62
N ASP A 87 13.16 -6.62 9.73
CA ASP A 87 12.23 -6.93 10.81
C ASP A 87 11.30 -8.09 10.45
N ASN A 88 11.23 -8.49 9.16
CA ASN A 88 10.41 -9.61 8.69
C ASN A 88 11.06 -10.40 7.56
N ASP A 89 11.56 -11.58 7.87
CA ASP A 89 12.22 -12.49 6.92
C ASP A 89 11.26 -13.08 5.87
N ASN A 90 9.94 -13.01 6.11
CA ASN A 90 8.91 -13.54 5.23
C ASN A 90 8.11 -12.45 4.51
N LEU A 91 8.67 -11.25 4.38
CA LEU A 91 8.07 -10.14 3.67
C LEU A 91 8.17 -10.30 2.15
N ARG A 92 7.06 -10.05 1.44
CA ARG A 92 7.09 -9.62 0.03
C ARG A 92 6.52 -8.20 -0.05
N LEU A 93 7.21 -7.33 -0.75
CA LEU A 93 6.84 -5.93 -0.90
C LEU A 93 6.65 -5.58 -2.37
N GLY A 94 5.48 -5.05 -2.70
CA GLY A 94 5.14 -4.44 -3.99
C GLY A 94 5.14 -2.92 -3.90
N ILE A 95 5.32 -2.27 -5.04
CA ILE A 95 5.27 -0.82 -5.17
C ILE A 95 4.31 -0.45 -6.30
N VAL A 96 3.47 0.55 -6.05
CA VAL A 96 2.66 1.21 -7.07
C VAL A 96 2.94 2.71 -7.00
N ALA A 97 3.42 3.30 -8.10
CA ALA A 97 3.48 4.74 -8.28
C ALA A 97 2.38 5.12 -9.26
N PHE A 98 1.56 6.10 -8.90
CA PHE A 98 0.36 6.37 -9.68
C PHE A 98 0.13 7.88 -9.93
N GLY A 99 -0.59 8.18 -10.99
CA GLY A 99 -1.07 9.49 -11.40
C GLY A 99 -2.58 9.52 -11.47
N ASP A 100 -3.10 10.02 -12.58
CA ASP A 100 -4.53 10.11 -12.82
C ASP A 100 -4.90 9.70 -14.26
N TYR A 101 -6.20 9.65 -14.56
CA TYR A 101 -6.73 9.30 -15.88
C TYR A 101 -6.17 10.18 -16.99
N CYS A 102 -5.86 11.44 -16.72
CA CYS A 102 -5.27 12.36 -17.70
C CYS A 102 -3.84 11.99 -18.11
N ASP A 103 -3.12 11.25 -17.26
CA ASP A 103 -1.76 10.79 -17.49
C ASP A 103 -1.68 9.46 -18.27
N MET A 104 -2.83 8.82 -18.52
CA MET A 104 -2.90 7.60 -19.33
C MET A 104 -2.66 7.91 -20.81
N ASN A 105 -2.02 7.00 -21.53
CA ASN A 105 -1.88 7.11 -22.98
C ASN A 105 -3.22 6.90 -23.71
N ASN A 106 -4.02 5.93 -23.23
CA ASN A 106 -5.38 5.65 -23.70
C ASN A 106 -6.10 4.74 -22.68
N ALA A 107 -7.35 4.37 -22.95
CA ALA A 107 -8.18 3.56 -22.04
C ALA A 107 -7.60 2.16 -21.71
N GLN A 108 -6.68 1.63 -22.49
CA GLN A 108 -6.05 0.31 -22.33
C GLN A 108 -4.57 0.42 -21.93
N ASP A 109 -3.95 1.58 -22.10
CA ASP A 109 -2.53 1.80 -21.84
C ASP A 109 -2.35 2.89 -20.79
N PHE A 110 -2.02 2.46 -19.58
CA PHE A 110 -1.84 3.35 -18.43
C PHE A 110 -0.55 4.18 -18.50
N GLY A 111 0.44 3.78 -19.32
CA GLY A 111 1.70 4.51 -19.42
C GLY A 111 2.34 4.74 -18.04
N ASN A 112 2.72 6.00 -17.75
CA ASN A 112 3.26 6.35 -16.43
C ASN A 112 2.19 6.58 -15.36
N ALA A 113 0.90 6.66 -15.74
CA ALA A 113 -0.18 6.84 -14.77
C ALA A 113 -0.30 5.67 -13.79
N TYR A 114 0.17 4.47 -14.16
CA TYR A 114 0.18 3.33 -13.26
C TYR A 114 1.46 2.50 -13.45
N GLN A 115 2.42 2.73 -12.58
CA GLN A 115 3.72 2.04 -12.58
C GLN A 115 3.73 1.04 -11.42
N CYS A 116 3.87 -0.24 -11.70
CA CYS A 116 3.71 -1.30 -10.71
C CYS A 116 4.89 -2.27 -10.71
N LEU A 117 5.42 -2.55 -9.52
CA LEU A 117 6.26 -3.70 -9.22
C LEU A 117 5.47 -4.64 -8.32
N MET A 118 5.17 -5.84 -8.79
CA MET A 118 4.48 -6.84 -7.99
C MET A 118 5.29 -7.28 -6.77
N PRO A 119 4.63 -7.75 -5.67
CA PRO A 119 5.33 -8.12 -4.45
C PRO A 119 6.46 -9.13 -4.66
N THR A 120 7.64 -8.76 -4.22
CA THR A 120 8.88 -9.53 -4.32
C THR A 120 9.67 -9.47 -3.02
N GLU A 121 10.56 -10.45 -2.82
CA GLU A 121 11.51 -10.50 -1.71
C GLU A 121 12.84 -9.78 -2.05
N ARG A 122 12.98 -9.28 -3.29
CA ARG A 122 14.23 -8.70 -3.80
C ARG A 122 14.33 -7.21 -3.48
N GLU A 123 14.83 -6.90 -2.29
CA GLU A 123 14.98 -5.54 -1.76
C GLU A 123 15.60 -4.55 -2.77
N ASN A 124 16.70 -4.94 -3.43
CA ASN A 124 17.38 -4.06 -4.39
C ASN A 124 16.53 -3.72 -5.61
N ASP A 125 15.69 -4.64 -6.08
CA ASP A 125 14.78 -4.39 -7.22
C ASP A 125 13.70 -3.39 -6.80
N ILE A 126 13.22 -3.48 -5.57
CA ILE A 126 12.22 -2.58 -5.02
C ILE A 126 12.79 -1.16 -4.89
N ILE A 127 13.97 -1.02 -4.27
CA ILE A 127 14.65 0.28 -4.12
C ILE A 127 14.93 0.91 -5.50
N LYS A 128 15.40 0.09 -6.44
CA LYS A 128 15.64 0.55 -7.81
C LYS A 128 14.36 1.05 -8.46
N PHE A 129 13.28 0.27 -8.38
CA PHE A 129 11.98 0.64 -8.95
C PHE A 129 11.48 1.97 -8.37
N VAL A 130 11.47 2.15 -7.04
CA VAL A 130 11.05 3.39 -6.39
C VAL A 130 11.82 4.60 -6.93
N ARG A 131 13.12 4.47 -7.12
CA ARG A 131 13.98 5.57 -7.63
C ARG A 131 13.73 5.90 -9.11
N GLU A 132 13.30 4.91 -9.89
CA GLU A 132 13.09 5.03 -11.35
C GLU A 132 11.65 5.41 -11.73
N THR A 133 10.70 5.44 -10.77
CA THR A 133 9.32 5.86 -11.04
C THR A 133 9.28 7.27 -11.62
N LYS A 134 8.34 7.50 -12.54
CA LYS A 134 8.18 8.77 -13.23
C LYS A 134 7.10 9.60 -12.57
N ASP A 135 7.30 10.90 -12.59
CA ASP A 135 6.29 11.86 -12.19
C ASP A 135 5.18 11.91 -13.23
N THR A 136 4.00 12.27 -12.78
CA THR A 136 2.80 12.47 -13.57
C THR A 136 2.26 13.88 -13.35
N SER A 137 1.27 14.30 -14.13
CA SER A 137 0.78 15.67 -14.05
C SER A 137 -0.38 15.82 -13.09
N GLY A 138 -1.32 14.87 -13.09
CA GLY A 138 -2.65 15.06 -12.54
C GLY A 138 -3.46 16.05 -13.37
N GLY A 139 -4.77 15.93 -13.42
CA GLY A 139 -5.63 16.76 -14.26
C GLY A 139 -6.53 17.69 -13.50
N ASP A 140 -6.93 17.29 -12.33
CA ASP A 140 -7.81 18.03 -11.43
C ASP A 140 -7.35 17.83 -9.97
N GLY A 141 -8.22 17.98 -8.99
CA GLY A 141 -7.83 17.88 -7.58
C GLY A 141 -8.02 16.51 -6.97
N ASP A 142 -8.69 15.60 -7.69
CA ASP A 142 -8.93 14.22 -7.30
C ASP A 142 -8.03 13.31 -8.12
N GLU A 143 -7.68 12.13 -7.60
CA GLU A 143 -6.81 11.18 -8.27
C GLU A 143 -7.45 9.79 -8.31
N PHE A 144 -7.05 8.93 -9.24
CA PHE A 144 -7.75 7.65 -9.52
C PHE A 144 -7.48 6.52 -8.50
N TYR A 145 -7.59 6.84 -7.20
CA TYR A 145 -7.39 5.85 -6.11
C TYR A 145 -8.34 4.66 -6.21
N GLU A 146 -9.56 4.89 -6.67
CA GLU A 146 -10.53 3.83 -6.88
C GLU A 146 -9.98 2.77 -7.84
N LEU A 147 -9.27 3.20 -8.90
CA LEU A 147 -8.60 2.33 -9.84
C LEU A 147 -7.37 1.66 -9.21
N VAL A 148 -6.57 2.42 -8.45
CA VAL A 148 -5.37 1.90 -7.76
C VAL A 148 -5.76 0.81 -6.78
N ILE A 149 -6.74 1.05 -5.90
CA ILE A 149 -7.22 0.06 -4.94
C ILE A 149 -7.72 -1.18 -5.68
N LYS A 150 -8.58 -0.99 -6.69
CA LYS A 150 -9.11 -2.09 -7.50
C LYS A 150 -7.99 -2.95 -8.08
N LYS A 151 -7.02 -2.34 -8.76
CA LYS A 151 -5.91 -3.06 -9.40
C LYS A 151 -5.05 -3.80 -8.38
N ILE A 152 -4.70 -3.16 -7.26
CA ILE A 152 -3.91 -3.82 -6.21
C ILE A 152 -4.67 -5.02 -5.64
N VAL A 153 -5.96 -4.87 -5.34
CA VAL A 153 -6.78 -5.94 -4.76
C VAL A 153 -6.92 -7.13 -5.73
N GLU A 154 -7.18 -6.86 -7.02
CA GLU A 154 -7.51 -7.88 -8.01
C GLU A 154 -6.26 -8.51 -8.68
N GLU A 155 -5.19 -7.73 -8.88
CA GLU A 155 -4.04 -8.16 -9.69
C GLU A 155 -2.83 -8.63 -8.84
N THR A 156 -2.78 -8.28 -7.55
CA THR A 156 -1.68 -8.71 -6.69
C THR A 156 -1.77 -10.21 -6.39
N PRO A 157 -0.69 -10.98 -6.61
CA PRO A 157 -0.67 -12.42 -6.30
C PRO A 157 -0.46 -12.64 -4.79
N TRP A 158 -1.46 -12.29 -3.99
CA TRP A 158 -1.45 -12.46 -2.53
C TRP A 158 -1.23 -13.91 -2.13
N ARG A 159 -0.30 -14.19 -1.20
CA ARG A 159 -0.16 -15.53 -0.62
C ARG A 159 -1.38 -15.85 0.25
N GLU A 160 -1.81 -17.09 0.26
CA GLU A 160 -3.05 -17.51 0.93
C GLU A 160 -2.94 -17.34 2.46
N ASP A 161 -1.79 -17.64 3.01
CA ASP A 161 -1.47 -17.63 4.45
C ASP A 161 -0.83 -16.31 4.92
N SER A 162 -0.77 -15.27 4.07
CA SER A 162 -0.15 -14.01 4.42
C SER A 162 -1.12 -13.04 5.09
N THR A 163 -0.59 -12.27 6.04
CA THR A 163 -1.17 -10.98 6.38
C THR A 163 -0.99 -10.04 5.20
N ARG A 164 -2.03 -9.29 4.84
CA ARG A 164 -2.06 -8.48 3.61
C ARG A 164 -2.30 -7.03 3.97
N ALA A 165 -1.46 -6.14 3.43
CA ALA A 165 -1.57 -4.71 3.70
C ALA A 165 -1.32 -3.86 2.47
N ILE A 166 -2.04 -2.75 2.37
CA ILE A 166 -1.82 -1.66 1.42
C ILE A 166 -1.53 -0.41 2.23
N LEU A 167 -0.43 0.27 1.94
CA LEU A 167 -0.13 1.61 2.44
C LEU A 167 -0.30 2.59 1.27
N LEU A 168 -1.29 3.47 1.36
CA LEU A 168 -1.59 4.49 0.36
C LEU A 168 -1.08 5.86 0.82
N ILE A 169 -0.21 6.49 0.03
CA ILE A 169 0.42 7.79 0.34
C ILE A 169 -0.01 8.79 -0.73
N SER A 170 -0.76 9.82 -0.35
CA SER A 170 -1.21 10.87 -1.27
C SER A 170 -1.83 12.06 -0.54
N ASP A 171 -1.98 13.18 -1.24
CA ASP A 171 -2.54 14.42 -0.72
C ASP A 171 -3.92 14.80 -1.33
N ALA A 172 -4.51 13.90 -2.13
CA ALA A 172 -5.78 14.10 -2.81
C ALA A 172 -6.90 13.15 -2.33
N GLU A 173 -8.09 13.27 -2.89
CA GLU A 173 -9.24 12.36 -2.68
C GLU A 173 -9.45 11.46 -3.91
N PRO A 174 -10.16 10.31 -3.77
CA PRO A 174 -10.54 9.50 -4.92
C PRO A 174 -11.63 10.20 -5.74
N HIS A 175 -11.67 9.97 -7.05
CA HIS A 175 -12.77 10.45 -7.89
C HIS A 175 -14.12 9.96 -7.37
N PRO A 176 -15.13 10.85 -7.36
CA PRO A 176 -16.48 10.47 -6.94
C PRO A 176 -17.12 9.53 -7.96
N LEU A 177 -18.02 8.68 -7.49
CA LEU A 177 -18.87 7.88 -8.39
C LEU A 177 -19.65 8.82 -9.31
N GLY A 178 -19.52 8.62 -10.61
CA GLY A 178 -20.09 9.50 -11.63
C GLY A 178 -19.03 10.31 -12.39
N TYR A 179 -17.79 10.29 -11.95
CA TYR A 179 -16.68 10.91 -12.68
C TYR A 179 -16.51 10.31 -14.08
N THR A 180 -16.21 11.16 -15.06
CA THR A 180 -15.98 10.74 -16.44
C THR A 180 -14.75 11.44 -16.99
N TYR A 181 -13.92 10.72 -17.73
CA TYR A 181 -12.77 11.28 -18.42
C TYR A 181 -12.63 10.66 -19.81
N LYS A 182 -12.90 11.44 -20.86
CA LYS A 182 -12.87 11.00 -22.28
C LYS A 182 -13.67 9.69 -22.45
N ASP A 183 -13.08 8.71 -23.15
CA ASP A 183 -13.57 7.34 -23.29
C ASP A 183 -12.94 6.38 -22.26
N TYR A 184 -12.11 6.87 -21.35
CA TYR A 184 -11.40 6.06 -20.34
C TYR A 184 -12.32 5.68 -19.19
N VAL A 185 -13.19 6.62 -18.79
CA VAL A 185 -14.14 6.46 -17.70
C VAL A 185 -15.54 6.83 -18.21
N VAL A 186 -16.15 5.93 -18.96
CA VAL A 186 -17.53 6.10 -19.45
C VAL A 186 -18.29 4.81 -19.17
N GLY A 187 -19.25 4.85 -18.27
CA GLY A 187 -20.13 3.71 -17.97
C GLY A 187 -19.60 2.68 -16.97
N ASN A 188 -18.32 2.40 -16.91
CA ASN A 188 -17.70 1.47 -15.93
C ASN A 188 -17.01 2.24 -14.81
N GLN A 189 -17.78 3.00 -14.07
CA GLN A 189 -17.26 3.77 -12.94
C GLN A 189 -16.91 2.85 -11.78
N ILE A 190 -15.77 3.13 -11.18
CA ILE A 190 -15.28 2.41 -10.01
C ILE A 190 -15.72 3.18 -8.76
N ASP A 191 -16.36 2.49 -7.83
CA ASP A 191 -16.69 3.03 -6.52
C ASP A 191 -15.60 2.60 -5.53
N TRP A 192 -14.76 3.54 -5.09
CA TRP A 192 -13.67 3.24 -4.18
C TRP A 192 -14.15 2.57 -2.88
N ARG A 193 -15.37 2.85 -2.43
CA ARG A 193 -15.95 2.22 -1.23
C ARG A 193 -16.19 0.74 -1.43
N LYS A 194 -16.63 0.35 -2.63
CA LYS A 194 -16.81 -1.07 -2.99
C LYS A 194 -15.47 -1.77 -3.11
N GLU A 195 -14.46 -1.09 -3.66
CA GLU A 195 -13.12 -1.67 -3.77
C GLU A 195 -12.45 -1.80 -2.39
N ALA A 196 -12.64 -0.84 -1.49
CA ALA A 196 -12.21 -0.96 -0.10
C ALA A 196 -12.95 -2.09 0.64
N GLN A 197 -14.25 -2.28 0.38
CA GLN A 197 -14.99 -3.42 0.94
C GLN A 197 -14.48 -4.76 0.42
N LYS A 198 -14.17 -4.87 -0.87
CA LYS A 198 -13.52 -6.08 -1.42
C LYS A 198 -12.18 -6.36 -0.75
N ALA A 199 -11.37 -5.33 -0.51
CA ALA A 199 -10.12 -5.47 0.23
C ALA A 199 -10.37 -6.05 1.62
N ALA A 200 -11.34 -5.50 2.35
CA ALA A 200 -11.72 -5.98 3.67
C ALA A 200 -12.21 -7.44 3.63
N ASP A 201 -13.05 -7.81 2.66
CA ASP A 201 -13.55 -9.18 2.46
C ASP A 201 -12.41 -10.17 2.17
N MET A 202 -11.32 -9.70 1.52
CA MET A 202 -10.09 -10.46 1.26
C MET A 202 -9.09 -10.38 2.42
N LYS A 203 -9.46 -9.79 3.56
CA LYS A 203 -8.59 -9.54 4.72
C LYS A 203 -7.34 -8.71 4.37
N ILE A 204 -7.48 -7.78 3.44
CA ILE A 204 -6.45 -6.82 3.07
C ILE A 204 -6.69 -5.54 3.87
N LYS A 205 -5.74 -5.16 4.70
CA LYS A 205 -5.78 -3.91 5.45
C LYS A 205 -5.32 -2.75 4.57
N ILE A 206 -6.06 -1.65 4.56
CA ILE A 206 -5.66 -0.41 3.89
C ILE A 206 -5.38 0.65 4.96
N ASP A 207 -4.17 1.17 4.99
CA ASP A 207 -3.79 2.36 5.75
C ASP A 207 -3.47 3.50 4.79
N THR A 208 -3.86 4.71 5.16
CA THR A 208 -3.64 5.92 4.34
C THR A 208 -2.78 6.92 5.09
N VAL A 209 -1.99 7.62 4.30
CA VAL A 209 -1.15 8.73 4.74
C VAL A 209 -1.45 9.92 3.83
N THR A 210 -1.99 11.00 4.42
CA THR A 210 -2.40 12.22 3.70
C THR A 210 -1.82 13.47 4.30
#